data_033cf30b6491183e388a8fe56aa73f48
#
_entry.id   033cf30b6491183e388a8fe56aa73f48
#
_cell.length_a   1.000
_cell.length_b   1.000
_cell.length_c   1.000
_cell.angle_alpha   90.00
_cell.angle_beta   90.00
_cell.angle_gamma   90.00
#
_symmetry.space_group_name_H-M   'P 1'
#
loop_
_entity.id
_entity.type
_entity.pdbx_description
1 polymer ?
#
loop_
_entity_poly.entity_id
_entity_poly.type
_entity_poly.pdbx_seq_one_letter_code
_entity_poly.pdbx_strand_id
1 'polypeptide(L)'
;MEERGFMEVETPVLVSVAAGAMAKPFTTHHNSLDRDLYLRIATELYLKKLIVGGLEKVYEIGRIFRNEGLDFYHNPEFTMLESYEAFADYNDVMEMVEHAVSTLAMEVLGTTTIDLEGEQIDLTPPWPRLSLHEEVKIGSGIDFLECSDLESLRTEMKAAGLDTGEQVSWGGLLDKLISDTVEPKLTQPCFLVDYPVEMSPLAKRNRHDPRL
;
A
#
# COMPACT_ATOMS: atom_id res chain seq x y z
N MET A 1 13.07 -9.90 -9.38
CA MET A 1 11.76 -10.49 -9.76
C MET A 1 11.97 -11.76 -10.60
N GLU A 2 12.67 -11.73 -11.71
CA GLU A 2 12.88 -12.88 -12.60
C GLU A 2 13.52 -14.09 -11.90
N GLU A 3 14.55 -13.90 -11.08
CA GLU A 3 15.18 -14.96 -10.28
C GLU A 3 14.21 -15.67 -9.30
N ARG A 4 13.14 -15.01 -8.93
CA ARG A 4 12.04 -15.57 -8.12
C ARG A 4 10.93 -16.21 -8.98
N GLY A 5 11.14 -16.30 -10.31
CA GLY A 5 10.24 -16.92 -11.25
C GLY A 5 9.08 -16.04 -11.73
N PHE A 6 9.12 -14.73 -11.47
CA PHE A 6 8.15 -13.79 -12.02
C PHE A 6 8.46 -13.50 -13.49
N MET A 7 7.42 -13.50 -14.31
CA MET A 7 7.48 -13.08 -15.71
C MET A 7 7.18 -11.58 -15.82
N GLU A 8 8.08 -10.84 -16.45
CA GLU A 8 7.81 -9.46 -16.82
C GLU A 8 6.79 -9.40 -17.95
N VAL A 9 5.81 -8.55 -17.84
CA VAL A 9 4.75 -8.38 -18.82
C VAL A 9 4.51 -6.90 -19.10
N GLU A 10 3.93 -6.60 -20.27
CA GLU A 10 3.42 -5.27 -20.61
C GLU A 10 1.92 -5.37 -20.85
N THR A 11 1.16 -4.50 -20.21
CA THR A 11 -0.30 -4.43 -20.34
C THR A 11 -0.73 -3.08 -20.94
N PRO A 12 -1.97 -2.97 -21.50
CA PRO A 12 -2.40 -1.75 -22.18
C PRO A 12 -2.35 -0.50 -21.30
N VAL A 13 -1.79 0.58 -21.83
CA VAL A 13 -1.83 1.92 -21.24
C VAL A 13 -3.18 2.58 -21.46
N LEU A 14 -3.77 2.41 -22.67
CA LEU A 14 -5.11 2.87 -22.98
C LEU A 14 -6.12 1.79 -22.62
N VAL A 15 -7.03 2.08 -21.71
CA VAL A 15 -7.99 1.12 -21.16
C VAL A 15 -9.43 1.62 -21.32
N SER A 16 -10.38 0.69 -21.45
CA SER A 16 -11.79 1.02 -21.53
C SER A 16 -12.43 1.27 -20.16
N VAL A 17 -11.78 0.83 -19.09
CA VAL A 17 -12.23 1.02 -17.71
C VAL A 17 -11.01 1.37 -16.87
N ALA A 18 -11.05 2.51 -16.20
CA ALA A 18 -10.06 2.85 -15.19
C ALA A 18 -10.41 2.10 -13.91
N ALA A 19 -9.54 1.21 -13.47
CA ALA A 19 -9.75 0.34 -12.31
C ALA A 19 -8.41 0.04 -11.60
N GLY A 20 -8.48 -0.46 -10.37
CA GLY A 20 -7.32 -0.88 -9.58
C GLY A 20 -6.78 0.19 -8.63
N ALA A 21 -7.39 1.38 -8.59
CA ALA A 21 -7.08 2.43 -7.63
C ALA A 21 -8.27 3.37 -7.44
N MET A 22 -8.27 4.12 -6.35
CA MET A 22 -9.21 5.22 -6.13
C MET A 22 -8.57 6.53 -6.63
N ALA A 23 -8.47 6.67 -7.96
CA ALA A 23 -7.84 7.82 -8.59
C ALA A 23 -8.66 8.32 -9.79
N LYS A 24 -8.55 9.60 -10.11
CA LYS A 24 -9.19 10.18 -11.30
C LYS A 24 -8.34 9.86 -12.54
N PRO A 25 -8.91 9.30 -13.61
CA PRO A 25 -8.19 9.02 -14.85
C PRO A 25 -8.06 10.27 -15.73
N PHE A 26 -7.04 10.30 -16.60
CA PHE A 26 -7.05 11.11 -17.81
C PHE A 26 -7.91 10.43 -18.86
N THR A 27 -8.77 11.17 -19.53
CA THR A 27 -9.67 10.68 -20.58
C THR A 27 -9.14 11.08 -21.96
N THR A 28 -9.25 10.20 -22.93
CA THR A 28 -8.98 10.47 -24.35
C THR A 28 -10.06 9.84 -25.23
N HIS A 29 -10.17 10.28 -26.49
CA HIS A 29 -11.14 9.75 -27.44
C HIS A 29 -10.47 8.96 -28.56
N HIS A 30 -10.97 7.74 -28.82
CA HIS A 30 -10.52 6.90 -29.93
C HIS A 30 -11.39 7.15 -31.16
N ASN A 31 -10.91 7.97 -32.10
CA ASN A 31 -11.67 8.45 -33.27
C ASN A 31 -12.28 7.33 -34.12
N SER A 32 -11.52 6.27 -34.43
CA SER A 32 -12.01 5.19 -35.29
C SER A 32 -13.04 4.28 -34.65
N LEU A 33 -13.07 4.22 -33.32
CA LEU A 33 -14.03 3.42 -32.55
C LEU A 33 -15.14 4.28 -31.97
N ASP A 34 -15.08 5.60 -32.14
CA ASP A 34 -16.01 6.58 -31.59
C ASP A 34 -16.36 6.33 -30.12
N ARG A 35 -15.32 6.19 -29.30
CA ARG A 35 -15.48 5.93 -27.87
C ARG A 35 -14.37 6.54 -27.03
N ASP A 36 -14.69 6.87 -25.79
CA ASP A 36 -13.73 7.32 -24.82
C ASP A 36 -12.90 6.15 -24.26
N LEU A 37 -11.63 6.42 -24.06
CA LEU A 37 -10.67 5.59 -23.38
C LEU A 37 -10.00 6.37 -22.27
N TYR A 38 -9.35 5.67 -21.39
CA TYR A 38 -8.65 6.25 -20.24
C TYR A 38 -7.18 5.87 -20.27
N LEU A 39 -6.32 6.76 -19.81
CA LEU A 39 -4.97 6.37 -19.40
C LEU A 39 -5.09 5.56 -18.09
N ARG A 40 -4.39 4.44 -18.00
CA ARG A 40 -4.46 3.52 -16.86
C ARG A 40 -4.04 4.20 -15.55
N ILE A 41 -4.76 3.93 -14.48
CA ILE A 41 -4.48 4.39 -13.11
C ILE A 41 -3.78 3.32 -12.24
N ALA A 42 -3.74 2.08 -12.72
CA ALA A 42 -3.09 0.90 -12.15
C ALA A 42 -2.99 -0.20 -13.22
N THR A 43 -2.13 -1.21 -13.00
CA THR A 43 -2.01 -2.41 -13.85
C THR A 43 -2.80 -3.60 -13.31
N GLU A 44 -3.31 -3.50 -12.09
CA GLU A 44 -3.98 -4.55 -11.30
C GLU A 44 -4.93 -5.44 -12.10
N LEU A 45 -5.90 -4.84 -12.80
CA LEU A 45 -6.94 -5.62 -13.50
C LEU A 45 -6.36 -6.55 -14.56
N TYR A 46 -5.36 -6.08 -15.29
CA TYR A 46 -4.74 -6.89 -16.36
C TYR A 46 -3.82 -7.95 -15.79
N LEU A 47 -3.03 -7.64 -14.76
CA LEU A 47 -2.18 -8.63 -14.09
C LEU A 47 -3.02 -9.74 -13.45
N LYS A 48 -4.14 -9.41 -12.81
CA LYS A 48 -5.10 -10.42 -12.32
C LYS A 48 -5.69 -11.28 -13.44
N LYS A 49 -5.98 -10.71 -14.61
CA LYS A 49 -6.43 -11.50 -15.78
C LYS A 49 -5.35 -12.47 -16.26
N LEU A 50 -4.09 -12.10 -16.19
CA LEU A 50 -2.99 -13.00 -16.55
C LEU A 50 -2.87 -14.16 -15.56
N ILE A 51 -3.05 -13.90 -14.25
CA ILE A 51 -3.14 -14.97 -13.23
C ILE A 51 -4.30 -15.93 -13.55
N VAL A 52 -5.48 -15.40 -13.84
CA VAL A 52 -6.65 -16.23 -14.27
C VAL A 52 -6.36 -17.00 -15.56
N GLY A 53 -5.57 -16.42 -16.46
CA GLY A 53 -5.10 -17.05 -17.69
C GLY A 53 -4.04 -18.14 -17.50
N GLY A 54 -3.57 -18.38 -16.24
CA GLY A 54 -2.64 -19.46 -15.91
C GLY A 54 -1.18 -19.03 -15.76
N LEU A 55 -0.86 -17.74 -15.77
CA LEU A 55 0.46 -17.24 -15.43
C LEU A 55 0.56 -17.07 -13.90
N GLU A 56 1.28 -17.94 -13.23
CA GLU A 56 1.28 -18.01 -11.77
C GLU A 56 2.00 -16.83 -11.08
N LYS A 57 3.01 -16.22 -11.75
CA LYS A 57 3.79 -15.11 -11.23
C LYS A 57 4.05 -14.09 -12.33
N VAL A 58 3.53 -12.89 -12.17
CA VAL A 58 3.70 -11.81 -13.15
C VAL A 58 4.05 -10.49 -12.47
N TYR A 59 4.80 -9.65 -13.15
CA TYR A 59 5.03 -8.26 -12.72
C TYR A 59 5.10 -7.34 -13.93
N GLU A 60 4.83 -6.08 -13.70
CA GLU A 60 5.00 -5.00 -14.68
C GLU A 60 5.64 -3.80 -14.01
N ILE A 61 6.63 -3.21 -14.67
CA ILE A 61 7.18 -1.90 -14.33
C ILE A 61 6.74 -0.94 -15.43
N GLY A 62 5.79 -0.05 -15.13
CA GLY A 62 5.18 0.77 -16.16
C GLY A 62 4.69 2.13 -15.69
N ARG A 63 4.35 2.97 -16.67
CA ARG A 63 3.77 4.29 -16.40
C ARG A 63 2.32 4.19 -15.98
N ILE A 64 2.02 4.92 -14.90
CA ILE A 64 0.70 5.08 -14.32
C ILE A 64 0.33 6.57 -14.37
N PHE A 65 -0.95 6.86 -14.56
CA PHE A 65 -1.46 8.21 -14.77
C PHE A 65 -2.62 8.48 -13.83
N ARG A 66 -2.50 9.48 -12.94
CA ARG A 66 -3.55 9.90 -12.02
C ARG A 66 -3.79 11.39 -12.16
N ASN A 67 -5.00 11.78 -12.57
CA ASN A 67 -5.39 13.18 -12.79
C ASN A 67 -5.85 13.82 -11.47
N GLU A 68 -4.92 13.97 -10.56
CA GLU A 68 -5.10 14.52 -9.23
C GLU A 68 -4.21 15.75 -9.01
N GLY A 69 -4.19 16.28 -7.78
CA GLY A 69 -3.35 17.41 -7.44
C GLY A 69 -1.86 17.13 -7.63
N LEU A 70 -1.08 18.18 -7.83
CA LEU A 70 0.38 18.13 -7.91
C LEU A 70 0.95 18.69 -6.62
N ASP A 71 1.77 17.89 -5.93
CA ASP A 71 2.52 18.31 -4.74
C ASP A 71 3.90 17.64 -4.71
N PHE A 72 4.62 17.74 -3.59
CA PHE A 72 5.97 17.16 -3.46
C PHE A 72 5.99 15.63 -3.52
N TYR A 73 4.88 14.95 -3.24
CA TYR A 73 4.76 13.50 -3.17
C TYR A 73 3.95 12.92 -4.33
N HIS A 74 3.13 13.74 -5.01
CA HIS A 74 2.21 13.29 -6.05
C HIS A 74 2.54 13.91 -7.40
N ASN A 75 2.92 13.06 -8.34
CA ASN A 75 3.09 13.42 -9.74
C ASN A 75 1.96 12.76 -10.55
N PRO A 76 1.30 13.47 -11.49
CA PRO A 76 0.23 12.90 -12.31
C PRO A 76 0.69 11.74 -13.22
N GLU A 77 1.98 11.62 -13.47
CA GLU A 77 2.59 10.52 -14.22
C GLU A 77 3.79 10.00 -13.43
N PHE A 78 3.81 8.71 -13.13
CA PHE A 78 4.91 8.07 -12.39
C PHE A 78 5.09 6.61 -12.80
N THR A 79 6.25 6.04 -12.49
CA THR A 79 6.52 4.62 -12.71
C THR A 79 6.14 3.83 -11.47
N MET A 80 5.38 2.74 -11.68
CA MET A 80 4.97 1.82 -10.64
C MET A 80 5.42 0.41 -11.00
N LEU A 81 5.86 -0.35 -10.00
CA LEU A 81 6.00 -1.81 -10.07
C LEU A 81 4.79 -2.42 -9.38
N GLU A 82 4.06 -3.26 -10.10
CA GLU A 82 3.04 -4.14 -9.52
C GLU A 82 3.38 -5.60 -9.82
N SER A 83 3.13 -6.50 -8.87
CA SER A 83 3.36 -7.93 -9.02
C SER A 83 2.21 -8.73 -8.42
N TYR A 84 1.94 -9.88 -9.05
CA TYR A 84 0.89 -10.81 -8.63
C TYR A 84 1.43 -12.23 -8.65
N GLU A 85 1.15 -12.97 -7.58
CA GLU A 85 1.57 -14.36 -7.43
C GLU A 85 0.38 -15.21 -6.98
N ALA A 86 0.10 -16.29 -7.72
CA ALA A 86 -0.90 -17.27 -7.34
C ALA A 86 -0.40 -18.12 -6.16
N PHE A 87 -1.34 -18.55 -5.32
CA PHE A 87 -1.07 -19.45 -4.16
C PHE A 87 -0.14 -18.87 -3.08
N ALA A 88 0.13 -17.56 -3.12
CA ALA A 88 0.89 -16.83 -2.12
C ALA A 88 -0.04 -16.10 -1.14
N ASP A 89 0.46 -15.85 0.06
CA ASP A 89 -0.21 -14.99 1.03
C ASP A 89 0.63 -13.73 1.36
N TYR A 90 0.15 -12.92 2.28
CA TYR A 90 0.83 -11.68 2.64
C TYR A 90 2.23 -11.90 3.28
N ASN A 91 2.48 -13.08 3.88
CA ASN A 91 3.81 -13.41 4.42
C ASN A 91 4.81 -13.61 3.29
N ASP A 92 4.40 -14.30 2.20
CA ASP A 92 5.22 -14.47 0.99
C ASP A 92 5.55 -13.11 0.37
N VAL A 93 4.57 -12.19 0.35
CA VAL A 93 4.77 -10.83 -0.17
C VAL A 93 5.72 -10.01 0.73
N MET A 94 5.58 -10.09 2.04
CA MET A 94 6.51 -9.42 2.96
C MET A 94 7.95 -9.90 2.74
N GLU A 95 8.16 -11.21 2.67
CA GLU A 95 9.46 -11.80 2.39
C GLU A 95 10.01 -11.37 1.02
N MET A 96 9.16 -11.32 0.00
CA MET A 96 9.56 -10.83 -1.32
C MET A 96 10.02 -9.37 -1.27
N VAL A 97 9.29 -8.50 -0.57
CA VAL A 97 9.63 -7.05 -0.45
C VAL A 97 10.94 -6.87 0.30
N GLU A 98 11.14 -7.55 1.43
CA GLU A 98 12.41 -7.52 2.19
C GLU A 98 13.61 -7.86 1.30
N HIS A 99 13.50 -8.98 0.59
CA HIS A 99 14.56 -9.43 -0.30
C HIS A 99 14.80 -8.49 -1.47
N ALA A 100 13.73 -7.96 -2.07
CA ALA A 100 13.85 -7.02 -3.19
C ALA A 100 14.60 -5.75 -2.76
N VAL A 101 14.21 -5.14 -1.64
CA VAL A 101 14.83 -3.91 -1.14
C VAL A 101 16.28 -4.16 -0.71
N SER A 102 16.53 -5.23 0.05
CA SER A 102 17.87 -5.58 0.53
C SER A 102 18.82 -5.91 -0.63
N THR A 103 18.34 -6.67 -1.63
CA THR A 103 19.14 -7.01 -2.82
C THR A 103 19.46 -5.75 -3.63
N LEU A 104 18.49 -4.88 -3.86
CA LEU A 104 18.71 -3.63 -4.58
C LEU A 104 19.71 -2.71 -3.85
N ALA A 105 19.60 -2.61 -2.52
CA ALA A 105 20.56 -1.83 -1.74
C ALA A 105 21.99 -2.41 -1.88
N MET A 106 22.14 -3.72 -1.77
CA MET A 106 23.43 -4.38 -1.93
C MET A 106 24.01 -4.22 -3.34
N GLU A 107 23.18 -4.38 -4.38
CA GLU A 107 23.64 -4.28 -5.78
C GLU A 107 23.98 -2.84 -6.20
N VAL A 108 23.21 -1.86 -5.75
CA VAL A 108 23.36 -0.46 -6.16
C VAL A 108 24.36 0.27 -5.27
N LEU A 109 24.33 0.03 -3.95
CA LEU A 109 25.10 0.79 -2.95
C LEU A 109 26.27 -0.02 -2.36
N GLY A 110 26.27 -1.35 -2.52
CA GLY A 110 27.26 -2.24 -1.92
C GLY A 110 27.07 -2.48 -0.42
N THR A 111 25.94 -2.05 0.14
CA THR A 111 25.60 -2.20 1.56
C THR A 111 24.10 -2.24 1.75
N THR A 112 23.63 -2.91 2.82
CA THR A 112 22.23 -2.89 3.27
C THR A 112 21.98 -1.81 4.32
N THR A 113 23.02 -1.14 4.83
CA THR A 113 22.88 -0.01 5.75
C THR A 113 23.07 1.30 5.00
N ILE A 114 22.06 2.17 5.04
CA ILE A 114 22.07 3.47 4.38
C ILE A 114 22.00 4.60 5.39
N ASP A 115 22.57 5.75 5.05
CA ASP A 115 22.42 6.98 5.82
C ASP A 115 21.26 7.80 5.22
N LEU A 116 20.25 8.08 6.01
CA LEU A 116 19.13 8.94 5.64
C LEU A 116 19.08 10.12 6.64
N GLU A 117 19.52 11.29 6.19
CA GLU A 117 19.51 12.53 6.99
C GLU A 117 20.25 12.41 8.33
N GLY A 118 21.28 11.57 8.39
CA GLY A 118 22.07 11.32 9.59
C GLY A 118 21.62 10.16 10.46
N GLU A 119 20.52 9.49 10.08
CA GLU A 119 20.08 8.24 10.71
C GLU A 119 20.55 7.03 9.88
N GLN A 120 21.07 6.01 10.58
CA GLN A 120 21.44 4.75 9.94
C GLN A 120 20.21 3.84 9.82
N ILE A 121 19.83 3.52 8.61
CA ILE A 121 18.70 2.63 8.30
C ILE A 121 19.28 1.28 7.87
N ASP A 122 18.91 0.22 8.58
CA ASP A 122 19.32 -1.15 8.26
C ASP A 122 18.22 -1.88 7.46
N LEU A 123 18.49 -2.11 6.17
CA LEU A 123 17.60 -2.80 5.24
C LEU A 123 17.77 -4.33 5.26
N THR A 124 18.57 -4.86 6.20
CA THR A 124 18.83 -6.31 6.30
C THR A 124 17.58 -7.06 6.78
N PRO A 125 17.11 -8.08 6.04
CA PRO A 125 15.99 -8.93 6.50
C PRO A 125 16.40 -9.82 7.70
N PRO A 126 15.44 -10.31 8.51
CA PRO A 126 14.00 -10.03 8.43
C PRO A 126 13.63 -8.73 9.12
N TRP A 127 12.69 -7.97 8.53
CA TRP A 127 12.15 -6.77 9.16
C TRP A 127 11.10 -7.14 10.22
N PRO A 128 10.93 -6.37 11.30
CA PRO A 128 9.88 -6.60 12.29
C PRO A 128 8.47 -6.59 11.68
N ARG A 129 7.60 -7.48 12.18
CA ARG A 129 6.15 -7.46 11.91
C ARG A 129 5.49 -6.93 13.17
N LEU A 130 4.99 -5.71 13.09
CA LEU A 130 4.43 -4.97 14.22
C LEU A 130 2.89 -4.99 14.12
N SER A 131 2.23 -5.36 15.21
CA SER A 131 0.76 -5.29 15.28
C SER A 131 0.32 -3.84 15.28
N LEU A 132 -0.49 -3.43 14.30
CA LEU A 132 -1.04 -2.08 14.24
C LEU A 132 -1.78 -1.70 15.52
N HIS A 133 -2.56 -2.64 16.08
CA HIS A 133 -3.28 -2.42 17.34
C HIS A 133 -2.33 -2.07 18.49
N GLU A 134 -1.27 -2.85 18.67
CA GLU A 134 -0.29 -2.61 19.73
C GLU A 134 0.47 -1.29 19.52
N GLU A 135 0.87 -1.00 18.29
CA GLU A 135 1.61 0.25 17.98
C GLU A 135 0.75 1.49 18.20
N VAL A 136 -0.53 1.46 17.82
CA VAL A 136 -1.46 2.56 18.10
C VAL A 136 -1.64 2.72 19.61
N LYS A 137 -1.80 1.63 20.35
CA LYS A 137 -1.96 1.66 21.81
C LYS A 137 -0.70 2.20 22.51
N ILE A 138 0.49 1.82 22.07
CA ILE A 138 1.76 2.34 22.55
C ILE A 138 1.92 3.83 22.19
N GLY A 139 1.55 4.18 20.96
CA GLY A 139 1.73 5.54 20.42
C GLY A 139 0.82 6.58 21.03
N SER A 140 -0.44 6.23 21.24
CA SER A 140 -1.52 7.15 21.63
C SER A 140 -2.17 6.86 22.99
N GLY A 141 -2.00 5.66 23.55
CA GLY A 141 -2.75 5.18 24.71
C GLY A 141 -4.16 4.68 24.39
N ILE A 142 -4.60 4.74 23.13
CA ILE A 142 -5.95 4.40 22.69
C ILE A 142 -6.02 2.95 22.22
N ASP A 143 -6.99 2.20 22.73
CA ASP A 143 -7.36 0.88 22.23
C ASP A 143 -8.48 1.02 21.20
N PHE A 144 -8.12 1.11 19.90
CA PHE A 144 -9.12 1.34 18.86
C PHE A 144 -10.11 0.18 18.67
N LEU A 145 -9.75 -1.03 19.12
CA LEU A 145 -10.66 -2.18 19.07
C LEU A 145 -11.83 -2.08 20.06
N GLU A 146 -11.71 -1.22 21.07
CA GLU A 146 -12.79 -0.90 22.00
C GLU A 146 -13.67 0.28 21.50
N CYS A 147 -13.26 0.95 20.41
CA CYS A 147 -13.99 2.05 19.80
C CYS A 147 -14.87 1.53 18.65
N SER A 148 -16.13 1.26 18.92
CA SER A 148 -17.04 0.60 17.96
C SER A 148 -17.50 1.48 16.79
N ASP A 149 -17.32 2.79 16.88
CA ASP A 149 -17.80 3.77 15.88
C ASP A 149 -16.95 5.05 15.87
N LEU A 150 -17.24 5.92 14.89
CA LEU A 150 -16.52 7.18 14.70
C LEU A 150 -16.53 8.08 15.94
N GLU A 151 -17.66 8.18 16.63
CA GLU A 151 -17.82 9.09 17.75
C GLU A 151 -17.11 8.59 19.01
N SER A 152 -17.08 7.29 19.26
CA SER A 152 -16.30 6.71 20.35
C SER A 152 -14.79 6.93 20.13
N LEU A 153 -14.27 6.65 18.94
CA LEU A 153 -12.86 6.91 18.62
C LEU A 153 -12.51 8.40 18.71
N ARG A 154 -13.40 9.27 18.20
CA ARG A 154 -13.24 10.73 18.29
C ARG A 154 -13.19 11.22 19.72
N THR A 155 -13.99 10.62 20.58
CA THR A 155 -14.04 10.96 22.02
C THR A 155 -12.74 10.60 22.71
N GLU A 156 -12.23 9.39 22.48
CA GLU A 156 -10.95 8.93 23.03
C GLU A 156 -9.78 9.79 22.53
N MET A 157 -9.73 10.10 21.22
CA MET A 157 -8.70 10.98 20.68
C MET A 157 -8.71 12.37 21.31
N LYS A 158 -9.89 12.98 21.47
CA LYS A 158 -10.03 14.28 22.16
C LYS A 158 -9.61 14.20 23.61
N ALA A 159 -9.95 13.12 24.33
CA ALA A 159 -9.55 12.91 25.72
C ALA A 159 -8.03 12.77 25.85
N ALA A 160 -7.37 12.18 24.84
CA ALA A 160 -5.92 12.10 24.74
C ALA A 160 -5.24 13.39 24.23
N GLY A 161 -6.02 14.44 23.93
CA GLY A 161 -5.48 15.71 23.41
C GLY A 161 -5.03 15.67 21.94
N LEU A 162 -5.50 14.68 21.18
CA LEU A 162 -5.15 14.49 19.77
C LEU A 162 -6.14 15.22 18.84
N ASP A 163 -5.63 15.71 17.72
CA ASP A 163 -6.44 16.32 16.68
C ASP A 163 -7.24 15.27 15.91
N THR A 164 -8.54 15.49 15.77
CA THR A 164 -9.44 14.59 15.03
C THR A 164 -9.68 15.04 13.58
N GLY A 165 -9.22 16.22 13.18
CA GLY A 165 -9.48 16.79 11.87
C GLY A 165 -10.97 16.81 11.49
N GLU A 166 -11.23 16.83 10.19
CA GLU A 166 -12.59 16.78 9.60
C GLU A 166 -12.97 15.38 9.12
N GLN A 167 -12.38 14.33 9.72
CA GLN A 167 -12.61 12.94 9.29
C GLN A 167 -14.09 12.55 9.48
N VAL A 168 -14.67 11.95 8.44
CA VAL A 168 -16.10 11.59 8.38
C VAL A 168 -16.36 10.10 8.50
N SER A 169 -15.30 9.29 8.60
CA SER A 169 -15.38 7.84 8.78
C SER A 169 -14.46 7.38 9.91
N TRP A 170 -14.81 6.26 10.50
CA TRP A 170 -13.98 5.64 11.55
C TRP A 170 -12.59 5.25 11.01
N GLY A 171 -12.54 4.62 9.82
CA GLY A 171 -11.26 4.24 9.19
C GLY A 171 -10.38 5.46 8.86
N GLY A 172 -10.96 6.55 8.35
CA GLY A 172 -10.21 7.78 8.09
C GLY A 172 -9.70 8.44 9.38
N LEU A 173 -10.48 8.35 10.49
CA LEU A 173 -10.03 8.87 11.78
C LEU A 173 -8.91 8.01 12.38
N LEU A 174 -8.99 6.68 12.22
CA LEU A 174 -7.92 5.77 12.64
C LEU A 174 -6.66 5.98 11.79
N ASP A 175 -6.79 6.19 10.48
CA ASP A 175 -5.67 6.50 9.58
C ASP A 175 -4.92 7.75 10.04
N LYS A 176 -5.66 8.81 10.38
CA LYS A 176 -5.08 10.01 10.98
C LYS A 176 -4.37 9.73 12.30
N LEU A 177 -4.97 8.92 13.17
CA LEU A 177 -4.35 8.52 14.45
C LEU A 177 -3.02 7.79 14.22
N ILE A 178 -2.97 6.89 13.25
CA ILE A 178 -1.75 6.17 12.85
C ILE A 178 -0.68 7.15 12.36
N SER A 179 -1.04 8.02 11.43
CA SER A 179 -0.11 9.00 10.86
C SER A 179 0.43 10.00 11.88
N ASP A 180 -0.37 10.36 12.89
CA ASP A 180 0.07 11.31 13.92
C ASP A 180 0.89 10.65 15.05
N THR A 181 0.67 9.35 15.36
CA THR A 181 1.20 8.75 16.60
C THR A 181 2.09 7.53 16.40
N VAL A 182 2.00 6.84 15.26
CA VAL A 182 2.76 5.63 14.94
C VAL A 182 3.84 5.91 13.90
N GLU A 183 3.45 6.36 12.71
CA GLU A 183 4.38 6.53 11.57
C GLU A 183 5.62 7.37 11.90
N PRO A 184 5.53 8.51 12.64
CA PRO A 184 6.70 9.32 12.95
C PRO A 184 7.75 8.63 13.85
N LYS A 185 7.39 7.50 14.47
CA LYS A 185 8.27 6.71 15.34
C LYS A 185 8.93 5.54 14.64
N LEU A 186 8.44 5.20 13.44
CA LEU A 186 8.94 4.07 12.65
C LEU A 186 10.07 4.54 11.74
N THR A 187 11.28 4.62 12.27
CA THR A 187 12.47 5.04 11.52
C THR A 187 13.16 3.87 10.80
N GLN A 188 12.99 2.65 11.28
CA GLN A 188 13.56 1.45 10.69
C GLN A 188 12.51 0.70 9.85
N PRO A 189 12.93 -0.07 8.81
CA PRO A 189 12.02 -0.87 8.02
C PRO A 189 11.24 -1.86 8.89
N CYS A 190 9.93 -1.87 8.73
CA CYS A 190 9.04 -2.81 9.41
C CYS A 190 7.77 -3.02 8.57
N PHE A 191 6.98 -4.01 8.94
CA PHE A 191 5.64 -4.19 8.42
C PHE A 191 4.62 -3.95 9.54
N LEU A 192 3.67 -3.07 9.31
CA LEU A 192 2.47 -2.99 10.13
C LEU A 192 1.47 -4.02 9.62
N VAL A 193 1.01 -4.88 10.51
CA VAL A 193 0.09 -5.99 10.20
C VAL A 193 -1.17 -5.89 11.03
N ASP A 194 -2.17 -6.68 10.67
CA ASP A 194 -3.45 -6.77 11.37
C ASP A 194 -4.26 -5.46 11.34
N TYR A 195 -4.44 -4.91 10.13
CA TYR A 195 -5.31 -3.77 9.91
C TYR A 195 -6.78 -4.13 10.17
N PRO A 196 -7.59 -3.23 10.76
CA PRO A 196 -9.00 -3.48 10.94
C PRO A 196 -9.75 -3.59 9.60
N VAL A 197 -10.81 -4.41 9.60
CA VAL A 197 -11.60 -4.72 8.39
C VAL A 197 -12.18 -3.48 7.74
N GLU A 198 -12.50 -2.45 8.53
CA GLU A 198 -13.02 -1.17 8.05
C GLU A 198 -12.02 -0.41 7.17
N MET A 199 -10.72 -0.60 7.39
CA MET A 199 -9.65 -0.02 6.56
C MET A 199 -9.23 -0.93 5.40
N SER A 200 -9.55 -2.22 5.46
CA SER A 200 -9.15 -3.23 4.48
C SER A 200 -10.32 -4.11 4.04
N PRO A 201 -11.41 -3.53 3.49
CA PRO A 201 -12.67 -4.25 3.24
C PRO A 201 -12.54 -5.37 2.19
N LEU A 202 -11.51 -5.36 1.37
CA LEU A 202 -11.24 -6.36 0.35
C LEU A 202 -10.28 -7.45 0.82
N ALA A 203 -9.64 -7.26 1.97
CA ALA A 203 -8.75 -8.24 2.55
C ALA A 203 -9.53 -9.38 3.22
N LYS A 204 -8.90 -10.55 3.28
CA LYS A 204 -9.45 -11.68 4.02
C LYS A 204 -9.26 -11.42 5.51
N ARG A 205 -10.31 -11.62 6.30
CA ARG A 205 -10.28 -11.45 7.75
C ARG A 205 -9.22 -12.32 8.41
N ASN A 206 -8.60 -11.79 9.46
CA ASN A 206 -7.67 -12.54 10.30
C ASN A 206 -8.39 -13.77 10.90
N ARG A 207 -7.67 -14.90 10.97
CA ARG A 207 -8.24 -16.18 11.45
C ARG A 207 -8.48 -16.20 12.95
N HIS A 208 -7.80 -15.36 13.72
CA HIS A 208 -7.84 -15.35 15.19
C HIS A 208 -8.69 -14.20 15.72
N ASP A 209 -8.74 -13.06 15.01
CA ASP A 209 -9.61 -11.94 15.35
C ASP A 209 -10.34 -11.44 14.08
N PRO A 210 -11.64 -11.70 13.95
CA PRO A 210 -12.40 -11.33 12.75
C PRO A 210 -12.65 -9.82 12.58
N ARG A 211 -12.22 -8.99 13.54
CA ARG A 211 -12.24 -7.53 13.43
C ARG A 211 -11.06 -7.00 12.62
N LEU A 212 -10.02 -7.84 12.44
CA LEU A 212 -8.78 -7.55 11.72
C LEU A 212 -8.72 -8.25 10.38
#